data_f584f7a997cda88ceea68804c4442cdd
#
_entry.id   f584f7a997cda88ceea68804c4442cdd
#
_cell.length_a   1.000
_cell.length_b   1.000
_cell.length_c   1.000
_cell.angle_alpha   90.00
_cell.angle_beta   90.00
_cell.angle_gamma   90.00
#
_symmetry.space_group_name_H-M   'P 1'
#
loop_
_entity.id
_entity.type
_entity.pdbx_description
1 polymer ?
#
loop_
_entity_poly.entity_id
_entity_poly.type
_entity_poly.pdbx_seq_one_letter_code
_entity_poly.pdbx_strand_id
1 'polypeptide(L)'
;MIPEQEEMIPFGADGWHNICKLDIPSFDLGEMQCQIVPLPGHTEGSVGIFIPALRLLLSGDALTPIMCLNFQNHLTKEVQMKTLQCVQQMDFDYYLTSHHDKCFPKALIDRMMKCIEHSYGKKHYAYRYPQPPYAEGYFYLDSVEEEAVGLIVAEMD
;
A
#
# COMPACT_ATOMS: atom_id res chain seq x y z
N MET A 1 -3.48 26.71 10.69
CA MET A 1 -3.27 26.63 12.16
C MET A 1 -3.04 25.17 12.45
N ILE A 2 -1.80 24.78 12.73
CA ILE A 2 -1.47 23.42 13.16
C ILE A 2 -2.07 23.29 14.56
N PRO A 3 -2.90 22.28 14.86
CA PRO A 3 -3.42 22.08 16.21
C PRO A 3 -2.23 22.00 17.16
N GLU A 4 -2.33 22.67 18.30
CA GLU A 4 -1.35 22.60 19.38
C GLU A 4 -1.02 21.13 19.64
N GLN A 5 0.27 20.85 19.74
CA GLN A 5 0.85 19.56 20.03
C GLN A 5 0.26 19.01 21.33
N GLU A 6 -0.81 18.22 21.23
CA GLU A 6 -1.06 17.22 22.25
C GLU A 6 0.12 16.27 22.21
N GLU A 7 0.84 16.19 23.32
CA GLU A 7 2.06 15.45 23.58
C GLU A 7 2.32 14.30 22.62
N MET A 8 3.21 14.53 21.65
CA MET A 8 3.80 13.43 20.91
C MET A 8 4.52 12.54 21.91
N ILE A 9 3.94 11.40 22.23
CA ILE A 9 4.63 10.42 23.04
C ILE A 9 5.84 9.96 22.21
N PRO A 10 7.04 10.07 22.77
CA PRO A 10 8.24 9.70 22.05
C PRO A 10 8.17 8.23 21.63
N PHE A 11 8.69 7.92 20.47
CA PHE A 11 8.89 6.59 19.95
C PHE A 11 9.59 5.75 21.03
N GLY A 12 8.86 4.93 21.75
CA GLY A 12 9.39 4.09 22.82
C GLY A 12 9.57 2.66 22.35
N ALA A 13 10.33 1.89 23.11
CA ALA A 13 10.58 0.47 22.85
C ALA A 13 9.29 -0.41 22.83
N ASP A 14 8.17 0.14 23.23
CA ASP A 14 6.89 -0.54 23.40
C ASP A 14 5.96 -0.40 22.18
N GLY A 15 6.45 0.16 21.09
CA GLY A 15 5.67 0.33 19.85
C GLY A 15 4.98 1.70 19.73
N TRP A 16 4.09 1.79 18.81
CA TRP A 16 3.37 3.00 18.41
C TRP A 16 2.31 3.38 19.44
N HIS A 17 2.58 4.38 20.24
CA HIS A 17 1.58 5.00 21.11
C HIS A 17 1.09 6.30 20.44
N ASN A 18 -0.23 6.48 20.40
CA ASN A 18 -0.91 7.68 19.92
C ASN A 18 -0.70 8.01 18.44
N ILE A 19 -1.11 7.10 17.58
CA ILE A 19 -1.53 7.52 16.25
C ILE A 19 -2.86 8.23 16.44
N CYS A 20 -2.86 9.57 16.40
CA CYS A 20 -4.09 10.32 16.31
C CYS A 20 -4.82 9.85 15.06
N LYS A 21 -6.07 9.43 15.22
CA LYS A 21 -6.92 9.14 14.07
C LYS A 21 -6.97 10.39 13.21
N LEU A 22 -6.50 10.27 11.96
CA LEU A 22 -6.53 11.39 11.03
C LEU A 22 -7.97 11.54 10.54
N ASP A 23 -8.77 12.34 11.25
CA ASP A 23 -10.19 12.57 10.91
C ASP A 23 -10.37 13.66 9.82
N ILE A 24 -9.28 14.16 9.24
CA ILE A 24 -9.33 15.16 8.17
C ILE A 24 -9.24 14.46 6.81
N PRO A 25 -10.20 14.69 5.89
CA PRO A 25 -10.17 14.11 4.55
C PRO A 25 -9.15 14.77 3.62
N SER A 26 -8.68 15.97 3.96
CA SER A 26 -7.73 16.74 3.15
C SER A 26 -6.99 17.77 3.98
N PHE A 27 -5.82 18.18 3.49
CA PHE A 27 -5.02 19.27 4.07
C PHE A 27 -4.35 20.08 2.97
N ASP A 28 -3.91 21.28 3.31
CA ASP A 28 -3.25 22.20 2.39
C ASP A 28 -1.79 22.42 2.82
N LEU A 29 -0.87 22.27 1.86
CA LEU A 29 0.56 22.56 2.04
C LEU A 29 0.93 23.98 1.54
N GLY A 30 -0.02 24.90 1.53
CA GLY A 30 0.12 26.25 1.07
C GLY A 30 -0.50 26.45 -0.32
N GLU A 31 0.12 26.00 -1.38
CA GLU A 31 -0.44 26.08 -2.74
C GLU A 31 -0.87 24.71 -3.29
N MET A 32 -0.84 23.69 -2.45
CA MET A 32 -1.07 22.31 -2.86
C MET A 32 -2.08 21.62 -1.95
N GLN A 33 -3.25 21.36 -2.48
CA GLN A 33 -4.28 20.55 -1.83
C GLN A 33 -3.95 19.08 -1.87
N CYS A 34 -3.99 18.42 -0.72
CA CYS A 34 -3.76 16.99 -0.56
C CYS A 34 -5.01 16.31 -0.02
N GLN A 35 -5.37 15.17 -0.57
CA GLN A 35 -6.52 14.37 -0.12
C GLN A 35 -6.03 13.06 0.50
N ILE A 36 -6.59 12.69 1.64
CA ILE A 36 -6.32 11.41 2.29
C ILE A 36 -7.20 10.35 1.67
N VAL A 37 -6.60 9.25 1.21
CA VAL A 37 -7.28 8.14 0.56
C VAL A 37 -7.05 6.87 1.37
N PRO A 38 -8.09 6.22 1.91
CA PRO A 38 -7.94 4.91 2.52
C PRO A 38 -7.49 3.86 1.49
N LEU A 39 -6.45 3.11 1.83
CA LEU A 39 -5.87 2.06 0.97
C LEU A 39 -5.68 0.75 1.76
N PRO A 40 -6.74 0.18 2.36
CA PRO A 40 -6.63 -1.05 3.15
C PRO A 40 -6.18 -2.23 2.28
N GLY A 41 -5.34 -3.09 2.84
CA GLY A 41 -4.79 -4.27 2.16
C GLY A 41 -3.49 -4.71 2.80
N HIS A 42 -2.40 -4.04 2.51
CA HIS A 42 -1.11 -4.26 3.18
C HIS A 42 -1.26 -4.16 4.72
N THR A 43 -1.97 -3.16 5.20
CA THR A 43 -2.53 -3.10 6.56
C THR A 43 -3.93 -2.51 6.53
N GLU A 44 -4.70 -2.72 7.62
CA GLU A 44 -6.05 -2.15 7.76
C GLU A 44 -6.02 -0.61 7.74
N GLY A 45 -5.00 -0.01 8.37
CA GLY A 45 -4.84 1.43 8.48
C GLY A 45 -4.06 2.09 7.35
N SER A 46 -3.76 1.37 6.26
CA SER A 46 -3.02 1.96 5.13
C SER A 46 -3.79 3.11 4.50
N VAL A 47 -3.08 4.22 4.27
CA VAL A 47 -3.59 5.41 3.59
C VAL A 47 -2.63 5.88 2.51
N GLY A 48 -3.18 6.56 1.51
CA GLY A 48 -2.42 7.30 0.53
C GLY A 48 -2.70 8.80 0.60
N ILE A 49 -1.88 9.58 -0.06
CA ILE A 49 -2.08 11.01 -0.24
C ILE A 49 -2.21 11.29 -1.74
N PHE A 50 -3.41 11.68 -2.15
CA PHE A 50 -3.64 12.10 -3.53
C PHE A 50 -3.42 13.60 -3.67
N ILE A 51 -2.63 13.99 -4.66
CA ILE A 51 -2.28 15.37 -4.99
C ILE A 51 -2.87 15.70 -6.37
N PRO A 52 -4.09 16.25 -6.45
CA PRO A 52 -4.78 16.48 -7.72
C PRO A 52 -3.99 17.35 -8.69
N ALA A 53 -3.34 18.41 -8.20
CA ALA A 53 -2.55 19.33 -9.03
C ALA A 53 -1.38 18.63 -9.76
N LEU A 54 -0.86 17.55 -9.21
CA LEU A 54 0.23 16.76 -9.80
C LEU A 54 -0.30 15.47 -10.47
N ARG A 55 -1.60 15.17 -10.36
CA ARG A 55 -2.18 13.89 -10.79
C ARG A 55 -1.37 12.69 -10.23
N LEU A 56 -0.94 12.81 -8.95
CA LEU A 56 -0.03 11.89 -8.28
C LEU A 56 -0.68 11.32 -7.02
N LEU A 57 -0.56 10.01 -6.83
CA LEU A 57 -0.93 9.31 -5.60
C LEU A 57 0.33 8.82 -4.87
N LEU A 58 0.56 9.31 -3.66
CA LEU A 58 1.56 8.74 -2.76
C LEU A 58 0.90 7.59 -2.00
N SER A 59 1.25 6.36 -2.31
CA SER A 59 0.51 5.18 -1.85
C SER A 59 1.17 4.45 -0.67
N GLY A 60 2.36 4.87 -0.25
CA GLY A 60 3.11 4.12 0.75
C GLY A 60 3.34 2.67 0.30
N ASP A 61 3.10 1.72 1.20
CA ASP A 61 3.28 0.29 0.92
C ASP A 61 2.02 -0.39 0.35
N ALA A 62 0.90 0.36 0.28
CA ALA A 62 -0.39 -0.22 -0.14
C ALA A 62 -0.41 -0.64 -1.61
N LEU A 63 0.35 0.02 -2.49
CA LEU A 63 0.34 -0.23 -3.94
C LEU A 63 1.73 -0.59 -4.49
N THR A 64 2.56 -1.28 -3.71
CA THR A 64 3.82 -1.81 -4.25
C THR A 64 3.54 -2.84 -5.34
N PRO A 65 4.32 -2.88 -6.44
CA PRO A 65 4.15 -3.87 -7.50
C PRO A 65 4.22 -5.32 -7.00
N ILE A 66 5.05 -5.58 -5.98
CA ILE A 66 5.01 -6.82 -5.19
C ILE A 66 4.14 -6.54 -3.96
N MET A 67 2.89 -6.96 -4.02
CA MET A 67 1.90 -6.75 -2.96
C MET A 67 2.21 -7.66 -1.77
N CYS A 68 2.53 -7.07 -0.61
CA CYS A 68 2.87 -7.82 0.60
C CYS A 68 1.64 -7.90 1.51
N LEU A 69 0.99 -9.06 1.52
CA LEU A 69 -0.17 -9.41 2.35
C LEU A 69 0.20 -10.53 3.34
N ASN A 70 1.33 -10.39 4.02
CA ASN A 70 1.87 -11.41 4.93
C ASN A 70 2.46 -10.85 6.23
N PHE A 71 2.43 -9.54 6.43
CA PHE A 71 2.82 -8.92 7.70
C PHE A 71 1.69 -9.00 8.74
N GLN A 72 2.02 -8.80 10.01
CA GLN A 72 1.02 -8.64 11.05
C GLN A 72 0.06 -7.50 10.68
N ASN A 73 -1.25 -7.72 10.80
CA ASN A 73 -2.30 -6.78 10.40
C ASN A 73 -2.51 -6.61 8.88
N HIS A 74 -1.98 -7.52 8.05
CA HIS A 74 -2.37 -7.58 6.65
C HIS A 74 -3.84 -7.96 6.51
N LEU A 75 -4.43 -7.59 5.39
CA LEU A 75 -5.79 -7.99 5.01
C LEU A 75 -5.76 -9.01 3.88
N THR A 76 -6.93 -9.48 3.48
CA THR A 76 -7.05 -10.52 2.47
C THR A 76 -6.84 -10.01 1.04
N LYS A 77 -6.64 -10.94 0.09
CA LYS A 77 -6.57 -10.63 -1.35
C LYS A 77 -7.83 -9.93 -1.85
N GLU A 78 -9.00 -10.28 -1.32
CA GLU A 78 -10.28 -9.66 -1.68
C GLU A 78 -10.34 -8.19 -1.25
N VAL A 79 -9.80 -7.86 -0.08
CA VAL A 79 -9.72 -6.47 0.38
C VAL A 79 -8.74 -5.69 -0.50
N GLN A 80 -7.56 -6.24 -0.76
CA GLN A 80 -6.57 -5.61 -1.65
C GLN A 80 -7.16 -5.38 -3.05
N MET A 81 -7.89 -6.36 -3.59
CA MET A 81 -8.59 -6.24 -4.88
C MET A 81 -9.58 -5.06 -4.87
N LYS A 82 -10.40 -4.93 -3.83
CA LYS A 82 -11.36 -3.81 -3.71
C LYS A 82 -10.63 -2.47 -3.65
N THR A 83 -9.53 -2.39 -2.93
CA THR A 83 -8.70 -1.17 -2.88
C THR A 83 -8.16 -0.82 -4.27
N LEU A 84 -7.61 -1.78 -5.00
CA LEU A 84 -7.14 -1.56 -6.38
C LEU A 84 -8.27 -1.10 -7.30
N GLN A 85 -9.47 -1.70 -7.20
CA GLN A 85 -10.64 -1.28 -7.96
C GLN A 85 -11.07 0.17 -7.65
N CYS A 86 -11.05 0.57 -6.38
CA CYS A 86 -11.33 1.95 -5.98
C CYS A 86 -10.28 2.92 -6.54
N VAL A 87 -9.01 2.59 -6.39
CA VAL A 87 -7.89 3.39 -6.89
C VAL A 87 -7.93 3.54 -8.41
N GLN A 88 -8.34 2.50 -9.12
CA GLN A 88 -8.49 2.53 -10.59
C GLN A 88 -9.50 3.60 -11.07
N GLN A 89 -10.49 3.94 -10.25
CA GLN A 89 -11.47 4.98 -10.57
C GLN A 89 -10.99 6.41 -10.28
N MET A 90 -9.88 6.57 -9.57
CA MET A 90 -9.34 7.89 -9.23
C MET A 90 -8.66 8.54 -10.45
N ASP A 91 -8.66 9.88 -10.49
CA ASP A 91 -8.10 10.66 -11.61
C ASP A 91 -6.62 11.05 -11.37
N PHE A 92 -5.72 10.08 -11.45
CA PHE A 92 -4.27 10.30 -11.40
C PHE A 92 -3.56 9.56 -12.55
N ASP A 93 -2.32 9.95 -12.85
CA ASP A 93 -1.51 9.35 -13.91
C ASP A 93 -0.43 8.43 -13.34
N TYR A 94 0.15 8.82 -12.21
CA TYR A 94 1.28 8.12 -11.59
C TYR A 94 1.06 7.95 -10.08
N TYR A 95 1.68 6.91 -9.53
CA TYR A 95 1.77 6.75 -8.09
C TYR A 95 3.20 6.47 -7.63
N LEU A 96 3.49 6.81 -6.38
CA LEU A 96 4.79 6.60 -5.73
C LEU A 96 4.61 5.74 -4.49
N THR A 97 5.49 4.78 -4.30
CA THR A 97 5.51 3.86 -3.15
C THR A 97 6.67 4.18 -2.19
N SER A 98 6.65 3.63 -0.97
CA SER A 98 7.69 3.91 0.03
C SER A 98 9.07 3.35 -0.33
N HIS A 99 9.15 2.27 -1.10
CA HIS A 99 10.38 1.49 -1.30
C HIS A 99 10.98 1.62 -2.71
N HIS A 100 10.49 2.56 -3.51
CA HIS A 100 10.96 2.77 -4.88
C HIS A 100 11.32 4.24 -5.09
N ASP A 101 12.36 4.47 -5.87
CA ASP A 101 12.86 5.80 -6.26
C ASP A 101 12.25 6.33 -7.57
N LYS A 102 11.23 5.64 -8.09
CA LYS A 102 10.52 6.00 -9.32
C LYS A 102 9.00 6.00 -9.12
N CYS A 103 8.31 6.79 -9.92
CA CYS A 103 6.86 6.72 -10.05
C CYS A 103 6.44 5.57 -10.95
N PHE A 104 5.33 4.92 -10.61
CA PHE A 104 4.70 3.89 -11.43
C PHE A 104 3.50 4.47 -12.17
N PRO A 105 3.26 4.07 -13.44
CA PRO A 105 2.07 4.49 -14.16
C PRO A 105 0.83 3.81 -13.59
N LYS A 106 -0.30 4.52 -13.59
CA LYS A 106 -1.60 3.99 -13.14
C LYS A 106 -1.98 2.67 -13.82
N ALA A 107 -1.57 2.47 -15.08
CA ALA A 107 -1.83 1.24 -15.83
C ALA A 107 -1.28 -0.03 -15.13
N LEU A 108 -0.31 0.09 -14.23
CA LEU A 108 0.21 -1.04 -13.46
C LEU A 108 -0.83 -1.62 -12.50
N ILE A 109 -1.82 -0.82 -12.07
CA ILE A 109 -2.92 -1.26 -11.21
C ILE A 109 -3.71 -2.41 -11.86
N ASP A 110 -3.96 -2.34 -13.18
CA ASP A 110 -4.65 -3.42 -13.91
C ASP A 110 -3.85 -4.75 -13.87
N ARG A 111 -2.53 -4.64 -13.94
CA ARG A 111 -1.66 -5.83 -13.84
C ARG A 111 -1.66 -6.39 -12.42
N MET A 112 -1.70 -5.53 -11.39
CA MET A 112 -1.80 -5.96 -9.99
C MET A 112 -3.12 -6.70 -9.73
N MET A 113 -4.25 -6.19 -10.25
CA MET A 113 -5.54 -6.88 -10.16
C MET A 113 -5.50 -8.26 -10.84
N LYS A 114 -4.99 -8.32 -12.07
CA LYS A 114 -4.80 -9.60 -12.79
C LYS A 114 -3.88 -10.56 -12.04
N CYS A 115 -2.81 -10.06 -11.42
CA CYS A 115 -1.92 -10.87 -10.60
C CYS A 115 -2.68 -11.54 -9.44
N ILE A 116 -3.54 -10.81 -8.73
CA ILE A 116 -4.38 -11.39 -7.69
C ILE A 116 -5.30 -12.47 -8.27
N GLU A 117 -6.01 -12.17 -9.36
CA GLU A 117 -6.91 -13.14 -10.02
C GLU A 117 -6.17 -14.41 -10.47
N HIS A 118 -4.99 -14.25 -11.08
CA HIS A 118 -4.19 -15.37 -11.56
C HIS A 118 -3.56 -16.18 -10.43
N SER A 119 -3.39 -15.62 -9.24
CA SER A 119 -2.77 -16.31 -8.11
C SER A 119 -3.62 -17.44 -7.54
N TYR A 120 -4.95 -17.37 -7.69
CA TYR A 120 -5.85 -18.39 -7.12
C TYR A 120 -5.60 -19.76 -7.72
N GLY A 121 -5.44 -20.75 -6.85
CA GLY A 121 -5.16 -22.14 -7.24
C GLY A 121 -3.82 -22.36 -7.97
N LYS A 122 -2.92 -21.38 -7.96
CA LYS A 122 -1.59 -21.49 -8.53
C LYS A 122 -0.57 -21.87 -7.48
N LYS A 123 0.56 -22.44 -7.94
CA LYS A 123 1.68 -22.75 -7.07
C LYS A 123 2.33 -21.47 -6.58
N HIS A 124 2.45 -21.35 -5.27
CA HIS A 124 3.24 -20.32 -4.59
C HIS A 124 4.54 -20.94 -4.07
N TYR A 125 5.55 -20.10 -3.89
CA TYR A 125 6.85 -20.49 -3.36
C TYR A 125 7.00 -19.97 -1.94
N ALA A 126 7.53 -20.78 -1.02
CA ALA A 126 7.82 -20.34 0.34
C ALA A 126 8.72 -19.10 0.29
N TYR A 127 8.35 -18.09 1.07
CA TYR A 127 9.04 -16.81 1.15
C TYR A 127 9.29 -16.44 2.61
N ARG A 128 10.46 -15.89 2.87
CA ARG A 128 10.81 -15.29 4.16
C ARG A 128 11.48 -13.95 3.92
N TYR A 129 10.98 -12.91 4.55
CA TYR A 129 11.60 -11.60 4.48
C TYR A 129 13.01 -11.65 5.08
N PRO A 130 14.04 -11.13 4.40
CA PRO A 130 15.44 -11.34 4.80
C PRO A 130 15.86 -10.56 6.06
N GLN A 131 15.05 -9.59 6.49
CA GLN A 131 15.32 -8.72 7.63
C GLN A 131 14.21 -8.82 8.69
N PRO A 132 14.49 -8.53 10.00
CA PRO A 132 13.44 -8.42 10.99
C PRO A 132 12.35 -7.43 10.56
N PRO A 133 11.07 -7.74 10.81
CA PRO A 133 10.51 -8.81 11.64
C PRO A 133 10.41 -10.22 11.03
N TYR A 134 11.14 -10.58 10.00
CA TYR A 134 11.17 -11.93 9.39
C TYR A 134 9.78 -12.47 8.99
N ALA A 135 8.95 -11.65 8.41
CA ALA A 135 7.64 -12.09 7.94
C ALA A 135 7.79 -13.27 6.96
N GLU A 136 7.08 -14.35 7.22
CA GLU A 136 7.03 -15.53 6.37
C GLU A 136 5.75 -15.50 5.53
N GLY A 137 5.72 -16.28 4.46
CA GLY A 137 4.55 -16.38 3.60
C GLY A 137 4.85 -17.15 2.32
N TYR A 138 4.00 -16.93 1.34
CA TYR A 138 4.07 -17.61 0.06
C TYR A 138 4.06 -16.58 -1.07
N PHE A 139 5.02 -16.69 -1.95
CA PHE A 139 5.24 -15.77 -3.05
C PHE A 139 4.66 -16.32 -4.35
N TYR A 140 3.90 -15.52 -5.07
CA TYR A 140 3.46 -15.71 -6.42
C TYR A 140 3.95 -14.56 -7.29
N LEU A 141 4.56 -14.87 -8.43
CA LEU A 141 5.03 -13.90 -9.42
C LEU A 141 4.26 -14.11 -10.72
N ASP A 142 3.52 -13.09 -11.14
CA ASP A 142 2.72 -13.14 -12.38
C ASP A 142 3.56 -12.82 -13.62
N SER A 143 4.53 -11.93 -13.50
CA SER A 143 5.43 -11.57 -14.61
C SER A 143 6.84 -11.29 -14.13
N VAL A 144 7.82 -11.56 -15.01
CA VAL A 144 9.25 -11.27 -14.81
C VAL A 144 9.74 -10.14 -15.72
N GLU A 145 8.82 -9.34 -16.24
CA GLU A 145 9.14 -8.17 -17.06
C GLU A 145 9.84 -7.09 -16.25
N GLU A 146 10.25 -6.00 -16.89
CA GLU A 146 10.99 -4.89 -16.26
C GLU A 146 10.29 -4.34 -15.01
N GLU A 147 8.96 -4.36 -14.99
CA GLU A 147 8.15 -4.07 -13.82
C GLU A 147 7.43 -5.35 -13.37
N ALA A 148 8.15 -6.20 -12.64
CA ALA A 148 7.59 -7.44 -12.09
C ALA A 148 6.39 -7.13 -11.19
N VAL A 149 5.31 -7.90 -11.37
CA VAL A 149 4.13 -7.85 -10.51
C VAL A 149 3.99 -9.18 -9.78
N GLY A 150 3.81 -9.12 -8.49
CA GLY A 150 3.74 -10.31 -7.65
C GLY A 150 2.90 -10.09 -6.41
N LEU A 151 2.81 -11.15 -5.62
CA LEU A 151 2.00 -11.20 -4.42
C LEU A 151 2.70 -12.08 -3.38
N ILE A 152 2.75 -11.62 -2.14
CA ILE A 152 3.18 -12.41 -1.00
C ILE A 152 1.99 -12.50 -0.05
N VAL A 153 1.56 -13.71 0.28
CA VAL A 153 0.43 -13.99 1.17
C VAL A 153 0.89 -14.78 2.39
N ALA A 154 0.19 -14.64 3.50
CA ALA A 154 0.52 -15.39 4.72
C ALA A 154 0.18 -16.88 4.58
N GLU A 155 -0.91 -17.20 3.89
CA GLU A 155 -1.42 -18.55 3.70
C GLU A 155 -1.76 -18.79 2.23
N MET A 156 -1.60 -20.03 1.79
CA MET A 156 -2.07 -20.46 0.46
C MET A 156 -3.59 -20.68 0.50
N ASP A 157 -4.25 -20.45 -0.63
CA ASP A 157 -5.68 -20.77 -0.82
C ASP A 157 -5.93 -22.28 -0.85
#